data_61efabed1e253fa9f53a7da91ad3a8af
#
_entry.id   61efabed1e253fa9f53a7da91ad3a8af
#
_cell.length_a   1.000
_cell.length_b   1.000
_cell.length_c   1.000
_cell.angle_alpha   90.00
_cell.angle_beta   90.00
_cell.angle_gamma   90.00
#
_symmetry.space_group_name_H-M   'P 1'
#
loop_
_entity.id
_entity.type
_entity.pdbx_description
1 polymer ?
#
loop_
_entity_poly.entity_id
_entity_poly.type
_entity_poly.pdbx_seq_one_letter_code
_entity_poly.pdbx_strand_id
1 'polypeptide(L)'
;MSTRSMIAQITDNATIKSVYCHWDGYLEHNGHILNEFYQDRLRVAVLLEHGDLSSLGARFGEKHDFNESVNAEKWEDTRCTFYKRDRGEDGVDAREFGSANDLLEYFEESWCEFLYIQDFDGVWHVIDRHHNNDLVELSAALKKKQAA
;
A
#
# COMPACT_ATOMS: atom_id res chain seq x y z
N MET A 1 0.91 4.05 18.11
CA MET A 1 1.91 3.31 17.31
C MET A 1 1.45 3.16 15.89
N SER A 2 2.35 3.37 14.94
CA SER A 2 2.02 3.19 13.52
C SER A 2 2.05 1.71 13.15
N THR A 3 1.10 1.30 12.30
CA THR A 3 1.16 0.00 11.63
C THR A 3 1.66 0.24 10.22
N ARG A 4 2.89 -0.14 9.97
CA ARG A 4 3.60 0.14 8.73
C ARG A 4 3.35 -0.94 7.69
N SER A 5 3.25 -0.53 6.43
CA SER A 5 3.04 -1.48 5.32
C SER A 5 3.84 -1.09 4.09
N MET A 6 3.98 -2.06 3.20
CA MET A 6 4.50 -1.86 1.86
C MET A 6 3.38 -2.14 0.85
N ILE A 7 3.31 -1.34 -0.19
CA ILE A 7 2.35 -1.51 -1.28
C ILE A 7 3.14 -1.70 -2.56
N ALA A 8 2.93 -2.83 -3.22
CA ALA A 8 3.73 -3.26 -4.36
C ALA A 8 2.88 -3.66 -5.55
N GLN A 9 3.47 -3.60 -6.74
CA GLN A 9 2.84 -4.06 -7.97
C GLN A 9 3.88 -4.76 -8.84
N ILE A 10 3.49 -5.92 -9.39
CA ILE A 10 4.28 -6.58 -10.43
C ILE A 10 4.06 -5.81 -11.73
N THR A 11 5.13 -5.23 -12.28
CA THR A 11 5.06 -4.41 -13.48
C THR A 11 5.02 -5.27 -14.74
N ASP A 12 4.73 -4.63 -15.90
CA ASP A 12 4.70 -5.31 -17.20
C ASP A 12 6.07 -5.86 -17.60
N ASN A 13 7.15 -5.36 -17.00
CA ASN A 13 8.52 -5.85 -17.25
C ASN A 13 8.92 -6.96 -16.27
N ALA A 14 7.98 -7.51 -15.53
CA ALA A 14 8.20 -8.55 -14.52
C ALA A 14 9.11 -8.12 -13.36
N THR A 15 9.36 -6.82 -13.23
CA THR A 15 9.95 -6.27 -12.00
C THR A 15 8.85 -5.93 -11.01
N ILE A 16 9.23 -5.58 -9.80
CA ILE A 16 8.24 -5.22 -8.77
C ILE A 16 8.58 -3.83 -8.23
N LYS A 17 7.62 -2.93 -8.28
CA LYS A 17 7.75 -1.61 -7.67
C LYS A 17 7.02 -1.60 -6.34
N SER A 18 7.59 -0.93 -5.35
CA SER A 18 7.02 -0.87 -4.01
C SER A 18 7.23 0.49 -3.37
N VAL A 19 6.24 0.93 -2.61
CA VAL A 19 6.32 2.11 -1.76
C VAL A 19 6.03 1.74 -0.31
N TYR A 20 6.48 2.58 0.60
CA TYR A 20 6.24 2.48 2.02
C TYR A 20 5.02 3.31 2.40
N CYS A 21 4.20 2.81 3.33
CA CYS A 21 3.10 3.56 3.93
C CYS A 21 3.22 3.50 5.45
N HIS A 22 3.25 4.68 6.09
CA HIS A 22 3.56 4.77 7.52
C HIS A 22 2.40 4.40 8.44
N TRP A 23 1.17 4.83 8.09
CA TRP A 23 0.01 4.68 8.97
C TRP A 23 -1.00 3.67 8.45
N ASP A 24 -1.67 3.02 9.39
CA ASP A 24 -2.89 2.24 9.17
C ASP A 24 -2.74 1.12 8.15
N GLY A 25 -1.59 0.44 8.17
CA GLY A 25 -1.28 -0.64 7.22
C GLY A 25 -2.08 -1.92 7.42
N TYR A 26 -2.88 -2.02 8.47
CA TYR A 26 -3.65 -3.23 8.77
C TYR A 26 -4.79 -3.46 7.77
N LEU A 27 -5.32 -4.68 7.76
CA LEU A 27 -6.30 -5.13 6.77
C LEU A 27 -7.56 -4.25 6.71
N GLU A 28 -8.05 -3.81 7.86
CA GLU A 28 -9.30 -3.05 7.96
C GLU A 28 -9.19 -1.63 7.43
N HIS A 29 -7.99 -1.11 7.21
CA HIS A 29 -7.77 0.21 6.61
C HIS A 29 -7.11 0.11 5.25
N ASN A 30 -5.79 -0.05 5.19
CA ASN A 30 -5.10 -0.11 3.89
C ASN A 30 -5.57 -1.29 3.03
N GLY A 31 -5.81 -2.45 3.65
CA GLY A 31 -6.33 -3.60 2.92
C GLY A 31 -7.68 -3.31 2.30
N HIS A 32 -8.59 -2.74 3.07
CA HIS A 32 -9.93 -2.37 2.57
C HIS A 32 -9.84 -1.36 1.42
N ILE A 33 -9.05 -0.32 1.58
CA ILE A 33 -8.91 0.74 0.56
C ILE A 33 -8.34 0.18 -0.74
N LEU A 34 -7.28 -0.63 -0.66
CA LEU A 34 -6.69 -1.23 -1.85
C LEU A 34 -7.68 -2.17 -2.57
N ASN A 35 -8.39 -2.98 -1.81
CA ASN A 35 -9.36 -3.92 -2.36
C ASN A 35 -10.53 -3.23 -3.05
N GLU A 36 -11.01 -2.13 -2.50
CA GLU A 36 -12.21 -1.44 -3.01
C GLU A 36 -11.91 -0.37 -4.05
N PHE A 37 -10.80 0.36 -3.92
CA PHE A 37 -10.57 1.56 -4.72
C PHE A 37 -9.36 1.49 -5.65
N TYR A 38 -8.54 0.44 -5.55
CA TYR A 38 -7.30 0.32 -6.33
C TYR A 38 -7.25 -1.01 -7.09
N GLN A 39 -8.33 -1.37 -7.77
CA GLN A 39 -8.38 -2.58 -8.59
C GLN A 39 -7.73 -2.38 -9.96
N ASP A 40 -7.83 -1.17 -10.51
CA ASP A 40 -7.25 -0.80 -11.79
C ASP A 40 -5.72 -0.71 -11.67
N ARG A 41 -5.02 -1.49 -12.49
CA ARG A 41 -3.56 -1.54 -12.50
C ARG A 41 -2.92 -0.18 -12.84
N LEU A 42 -3.53 0.60 -13.73
CA LEU A 42 -3.03 1.93 -14.06
C LEU A 42 -3.13 2.88 -12.86
N ARG A 43 -4.20 2.78 -12.12
CA ARG A 43 -4.39 3.58 -10.91
C ARG A 43 -3.35 3.24 -9.85
N VAL A 44 -3.04 1.96 -9.69
CA VAL A 44 -1.97 1.51 -8.77
C VAL A 44 -0.60 2.03 -9.24
N ALA A 45 -0.32 1.97 -10.54
CA ALA A 45 0.93 2.49 -11.08
C ALA A 45 1.09 3.99 -10.78
N VAL A 46 0.02 4.77 -10.91
CA VAL A 46 0.04 6.20 -10.59
C VAL A 46 0.27 6.41 -9.09
N LEU A 47 -0.37 5.61 -8.25
CA LEU A 47 -0.14 5.66 -6.79
C LEU A 47 1.35 5.49 -6.48
N LEU A 48 1.99 4.49 -7.07
CA LEU A 48 3.40 4.20 -6.82
C LEU A 48 4.33 5.29 -7.36
N GLU A 49 3.95 5.97 -8.44
CA GLU A 49 4.73 7.09 -8.98
C GLU A 49 4.85 8.25 -8.00
N HIS A 50 3.88 8.41 -7.11
CA HIS A 50 3.95 9.43 -6.07
C HIS A 50 4.97 9.12 -4.97
N GLY A 51 5.48 7.89 -4.92
CA GLY A 51 6.44 7.48 -3.89
C GLY A 51 5.81 7.13 -2.56
N ASP A 52 6.62 7.15 -1.52
CA ASP A 52 6.20 6.73 -0.19
C ASP A 52 5.06 7.59 0.37
N LEU A 53 4.20 6.95 1.16
CA LEU A 53 3.02 7.58 1.75
C LEU A 53 3.15 7.70 3.26
N SER A 54 2.66 8.82 3.79
CA SER A 54 2.34 8.90 5.22
C SER A 54 1.06 8.11 5.48
N SER A 55 0.02 8.34 4.66
CA SER A 55 -1.26 7.65 4.77
C SER A 55 -1.87 7.40 3.41
N LEU A 56 -2.62 6.30 3.30
CA LEU A 56 -3.35 5.91 2.10
C LEU A 56 -4.81 6.34 2.22
N GLY A 57 -5.38 6.82 1.11
CA GLY A 57 -6.80 7.12 1.00
C GLY A 57 -7.34 6.64 -0.34
N ALA A 58 -8.67 6.68 -0.49
CA ALA A 58 -9.33 6.27 -1.71
C ALA A 58 -9.03 7.21 -2.89
N ARG A 59 -8.74 8.49 -2.59
CA ARG A 59 -8.40 9.51 -3.57
C ARG A 59 -6.95 9.93 -3.41
N PHE A 60 -6.28 10.25 -4.53
CA PHE A 60 -4.95 10.85 -4.45
C PHE A 60 -5.01 12.23 -3.82
N GLY A 61 -6.08 12.97 -4.11
CA GLY A 61 -6.22 14.35 -3.67
C GLY A 61 -5.24 15.28 -4.39
N GLU A 62 -5.22 16.53 -3.94
CA GLU A 62 -4.28 17.53 -4.42
C GLU A 62 -3.22 17.79 -3.35
N LYS A 63 -2.15 18.48 -3.73
CA LYS A 63 -1.14 18.89 -2.76
C LYS A 63 -1.80 19.68 -1.63
N HIS A 64 -1.48 19.31 -0.42
CA HIS A 64 -2.00 19.94 0.80
C HIS A 64 -0.93 20.01 1.88
N ASP A 65 -1.20 20.70 2.97
CA ASP A 65 -0.30 20.73 4.13
C ASP A 65 -0.16 19.29 4.66
N PHE A 66 1.08 18.86 4.86
CA PHE A 66 1.37 17.51 5.33
C PHE A 66 0.67 17.16 6.65
N ASN A 67 0.56 18.15 7.54
CA ASN A 67 -0.04 17.96 8.86
C ASN A 67 -1.56 18.16 8.88
N GLU A 68 -2.16 18.51 7.74
CA GLU A 68 -3.60 18.68 7.64
C GLU A 68 -4.30 17.34 7.59
N SER A 69 -5.19 17.08 8.56
CA SER A 69 -6.00 15.87 8.56
C SER A 69 -7.39 16.14 8.01
N VAL A 70 -7.98 15.15 7.35
CA VAL A 70 -9.34 15.23 6.85
C VAL A 70 -10.19 14.23 7.64
N ASN A 71 -11.24 14.76 8.27
CA ASN A 71 -12.27 13.93 8.91
C ASN A 71 -13.21 13.43 7.82
N ALA A 72 -12.86 12.31 7.19
CA ALA A 72 -13.70 11.70 6.18
C ALA A 72 -14.66 10.72 6.86
N GLU A 73 -15.94 10.93 6.67
CA GLU A 73 -16.97 10.00 7.21
C GLU A 73 -17.13 8.77 6.32
N LYS A 74 -16.79 8.91 5.04
CA LYS A 74 -16.90 7.83 4.05
C LYS A 74 -15.55 7.46 3.50
N TRP A 75 -15.37 6.19 3.19
CA TRP A 75 -14.12 5.71 2.60
C TRP A 75 -13.74 6.44 1.32
N GLU A 76 -14.71 6.70 0.44
CA GLU A 76 -14.47 7.38 -0.84
C GLU A 76 -13.97 8.81 -0.69
N ASP A 77 -14.12 9.42 0.47
CA ASP A 77 -13.69 10.79 0.74
C ASP A 77 -12.29 10.86 1.37
N THR A 78 -11.70 9.71 1.72
CA THR A 78 -10.34 9.67 2.25
C THR A 78 -9.34 10.04 1.16
N ARG A 79 -8.24 10.70 1.54
CA ARG A 79 -7.20 11.09 0.59
C ARG A 79 -5.83 10.60 1.04
N CYS A 80 -4.93 10.45 0.06
CA CYS A 80 -3.55 10.11 0.32
C CYS A 80 -2.75 11.33 0.82
N THR A 81 -1.76 11.07 1.66
CA THR A 81 -0.73 12.04 2.02
C THR A 81 0.63 11.45 1.64
N PHE A 82 1.35 12.17 0.76
CA PHE A 82 2.62 11.71 0.22
C PHE A 82 3.77 12.55 0.80
N TYR A 83 4.87 11.90 1.13
CA TYR A 83 6.05 12.61 1.65
C TYR A 83 6.65 13.57 0.63
N LYS A 84 6.69 13.19 -0.64
CA LYS A 84 7.26 14.02 -1.69
C LYS A 84 6.36 15.19 -2.05
N ARG A 85 5.10 14.91 -2.39
CA ARG A 85 4.14 15.93 -2.84
C ARG A 85 3.78 16.92 -1.74
N ASP A 86 3.51 16.42 -0.53
CA ASP A 86 2.88 17.20 0.53
C ASP A 86 3.88 17.74 1.54
N ARG A 87 5.12 17.22 1.56
CA ARG A 87 6.17 17.68 2.46
C ARG A 87 7.46 18.10 1.72
N GLY A 88 7.55 17.87 0.42
CA GLY A 88 8.74 18.21 -0.36
C GLY A 88 9.96 17.34 -0.05
N GLU A 89 9.75 16.12 0.42
CA GLU A 89 10.83 15.23 0.80
C GLU A 89 11.43 14.53 -0.41
N ASP A 90 12.77 14.44 -0.46
CA ASP A 90 13.51 13.71 -1.48
C ASP A 90 13.87 12.30 -1.00
N GLY A 91 14.20 11.41 -1.95
CA GLY A 91 14.66 10.06 -1.61
C GLY A 91 13.55 9.10 -1.20
N VAL A 92 12.30 9.44 -1.51
CA VAL A 92 11.12 8.64 -1.14
C VAL A 92 10.41 8.05 -2.36
N ASP A 93 11.10 7.97 -3.50
CA ASP A 93 10.53 7.35 -4.70
C ASP A 93 10.36 5.85 -4.52
N ALA A 94 9.47 5.25 -5.32
CA ALA A 94 9.24 3.81 -5.31
C ALA A 94 10.54 3.05 -5.55
N ARG A 95 10.71 1.95 -4.83
CA ARG A 95 11.84 1.04 -5.01
C ARG A 95 11.48 0.00 -6.04
N GLU A 96 12.46 -0.43 -6.84
CA GLU A 96 12.26 -1.47 -7.83
C GLU A 96 13.07 -2.70 -7.48
N PHE A 97 12.42 -3.86 -7.56
CA PHE A 97 13.03 -5.16 -7.25
C PHE A 97 13.00 -6.03 -8.49
N GLY A 98 14.09 -6.76 -8.74
CA GLY A 98 14.19 -7.64 -9.90
C GLY A 98 13.47 -8.98 -9.72
N SER A 99 13.12 -9.33 -8.49
CA SER A 99 12.45 -10.61 -8.20
C SER A 99 11.58 -10.52 -6.95
N ALA A 100 10.66 -11.46 -6.81
CA ALA A 100 9.85 -11.58 -5.61
C ALA A 100 10.71 -11.88 -4.37
N ASN A 101 11.76 -12.68 -4.52
CA ASN A 101 12.67 -12.97 -3.41
C ASN A 101 13.33 -11.72 -2.87
N ASP A 102 13.77 -10.82 -3.74
CA ASP A 102 14.40 -9.57 -3.33
C ASP A 102 13.41 -8.68 -2.56
N LEU A 103 12.17 -8.61 -3.01
CA LEU A 103 11.13 -7.88 -2.30
C LEU A 103 10.86 -8.49 -0.92
N LEU A 104 10.75 -9.81 -0.85
CA LEU A 104 10.47 -10.50 0.42
C LEU A 104 11.60 -10.32 1.42
N GLU A 105 12.86 -10.38 0.99
CA GLU A 105 14.01 -10.09 1.84
C GLU A 105 13.95 -8.68 2.41
N TYR A 106 13.67 -7.71 1.54
CA TYR A 106 13.53 -6.32 1.95
C TYR A 106 12.40 -6.15 2.97
N PHE A 107 11.26 -6.79 2.72
CA PHE A 107 10.12 -6.75 3.63
C PHE A 107 10.47 -7.35 4.99
N GLU A 108 11.16 -8.49 5.01
CA GLU A 108 11.56 -9.15 6.27
C GLU A 108 12.49 -8.29 7.11
N GLU A 109 13.39 -7.54 6.48
CA GLU A 109 14.32 -6.66 7.16
C GLU A 109 13.68 -5.33 7.55
N SER A 110 12.53 -5.00 6.98
CA SER A 110 11.83 -3.75 7.26
C SER A 110 11.04 -3.86 8.57
N TRP A 111 10.57 -2.70 9.04
CA TRP A 111 9.67 -2.63 10.19
C TRP A 111 8.20 -2.76 9.79
N CYS A 112 7.92 -3.11 8.53
CA CYS A 112 6.55 -3.24 8.04
C CYS A 112 5.92 -4.54 8.53
N GLU A 113 4.64 -4.47 8.87
CA GLU A 113 3.87 -5.61 9.36
C GLU A 113 3.03 -6.26 8.27
N PHE A 114 2.75 -5.51 7.19
CA PHE A 114 1.95 -5.97 6.05
C PHE A 114 2.67 -5.66 4.75
N LEU A 115 2.57 -6.61 3.80
CA LEU A 115 2.99 -6.40 2.43
C LEU A 115 1.80 -6.67 1.52
N TYR A 116 1.37 -5.65 0.78
CA TYR A 116 0.32 -5.77 -0.22
C TYR A 116 0.96 -5.78 -1.60
N ILE A 117 0.60 -6.77 -2.42
CA ILE A 117 1.16 -6.88 -3.77
C ILE A 117 0.06 -7.17 -4.79
N GLN A 118 0.01 -6.39 -5.87
CA GLN A 118 -0.91 -6.60 -6.97
C GLN A 118 -0.21 -7.34 -8.09
N ASP A 119 -0.82 -8.44 -8.55
CA ASP A 119 -0.27 -9.26 -9.62
C ASP A 119 -0.65 -8.72 -11.01
N PHE A 120 -0.21 -9.42 -12.07
CA PHE A 120 -0.49 -9.02 -13.46
C PHE A 120 -1.97 -8.96 -13.80
N ASP A 121 -2.79 -9.75 -13.13
CA ASP A 121 -4.22 -9.82 -13.38
C ASP A 121 -5.02 -8.79 -12.58
N GLY A 122 -4.33 -7.97 -11.79
CA GLY A 122 -4.97 -6.96 -10.96
C GLY A 122 -5.43 -7.48 -9.61
N VAL A 123 -5.09 -8.71 -9.27
CA VAL A 123 -5.49 -9.33 -8.00
C VAL A 123 -4.52 -8.95 -6.90
N TRP A 124 -5.05 -8.48 -5.79
CA TRP A 124 -4.26 -8.13 -4.61
C TRP A 124 -4.01 -9.36 -3.73
N HIS A 125 -2.78 -9.45 -3.26
CA HIS A 125 -2.35 -10.44 -2.27
C HIS A 125 -1.74 -9.71 -1.08
N VAL A 126 -1.74 -10.37 0.07
CA VAL A 126 -1.21 -9.78 1.30
C VAL A 126 -0.41 -10.79 2.09
N ILE A 127 0.68 -10.30 2.71
CA ILE A 127 1.38 -11.01 3.77
C ILE A 127 1.16 -10.24 5.05
N ASP A 128 0.64 -10.92 6.07
CA ASP A 128 0.46 -10.39 7.42
C ASP A 128 1.44 -11.12 8.34
N ARG A 129 2.42 -10.39 8.89
CA ARG A 129 3.44 -10.98 9.77
C ARG A 129 2.87 -11.65 11.02
N HIS A 130 1.67 -11.25 11.41
CA HIS A 130 1.00 -11.82 12.57
C HIS A 130 0.32 -13.17 12.26
N HIS A 131 0.33 -13.60 10.99
CA HIS A 131 -0.33 -14.82 10.52
C HIS A 131 0.58 -15.65 9.62
N ASN A 132 1.71 -16.12 10.17
CA ASN A 132 2.63 -17.09 9.55
C ASN A 132 3.37 -16.61 8.29
N ASN A 133 3.32 -15.33 7.93
CA ASN A 133 3.96 -14.78 6.73
C ASN A 133 3.52 -15.46 5.42
N ASP A 134 2.33 -16.04 5.38
CA ASP A 134 1.81 -16.66 4.16
C ASP A 134 1.25 -15.60 3.22
N LEU A 135 1.55 -15.73 1.92
CA LEU A 135 0.95 -14.89 0.90
C LEU A 135 -0.45 -15.43 0.59
N VAL A 136 -1.47 -14.63 0.85
CA VAL A 136 -2.86 -15.00 0.61
C VAL A 136 -3.55 -13.92 -0.20
N GLU A 137 -4.66 -14.28 -0.86
CA GLU A 137 -5.46 -13.30 -1.59
C GLU A 137 -6.10 -12.31 -0.64
N LEU A 138 -5.99 -11.02 -0.93
CA LEU A 138 -6.48 -9.96 -0.04
C LEU A 138 -7.98 -10.06 0.22
N SER A 139 -8.79 -10.32 -0.81
CA SER A 139 -10.23 -10.43 -0.64
C SER A 139 -10.61 -11.57 0.30
N ALA A 140 -9.90 -12.69 0.23
CA ALA A 140 -10.11 -13.81 1.13
C ALA A 140 -9.72 -13.47 2.57
N ALA A 141 -8.59 -12.78 2.75
CA ALA A 141 -8.14 -12.35 4.07
C ALA A 141 -9.14 -11.38 4.72
N LEU A 142 -9.71 -10.46 3.93
CA LEU A 142 -10.71 -9.51 4.43
C LEU A 142 -11.99 -10.21 4.85
N LYS A 143 -12.46 -11.18 4.07
CA LYS A 143 -13.66 -11.97 4.40
C LYS A 143 -13.46 -12.76 5.69
N LYS A 144 -12.31 -13.37 5.86
CA LYS A 144 -11.96 -14.13 7.06
C LYS A 144 -11.95 -13.23 8.29
N LYS A 145 -11.41 -12.02 8.16
CA LYS A 145 -11.35 -11.03 9.24
C LYS A 145 -12.75 -10.59 9.67
N GLN A 146 -13.66 -10.38 8.71
CA GLN A 146 -15.04 -9.99 8.99
C GLN A 146 -15.85 -11.10 9.65
N ALA A 147 -15.53 -12.36 9.34
CA ALA A 147 -16.23 -13.53 9.88
C ALA A 147 -15.79 -13.89 11.30
N ALA A 148 -14.68 -13.34 11.75
CA ALA A 148 -14.09 -13.66 13.06
C ALA A 148 -14.80 -12.93 14.21
#